data_81ed293a355ffee2fe5c28a94a30a19d
#
_entry.id   81ed293a355ffee2fe5c28a94a30a19d
#
_cell.length_a   1.000
_cell.length_b   1.000
_cell.length_c   1.000
_cell.angle_alpha   90.00
_cell.angle_beta   90.00
_cell.angle_gamma   90.00
#
_symmetry.space_group_name_H-M   'P 1'
#
loop_
_entity.id
_entity.type
_entity.pdbx_description
1 polymer ?
#
loop_
_entity_poly.entity_id
_entity_poly.type
_entity_poly.pdbx_seq_one_letter_code
_entity_poly.pdbx_strand_id
1 'polypeptide(L)'
;TSEGYGTTDIARVGFHNDCFLASTNDYGTYQNVAIEKSYISQEALFVPTGGETCPPSGIPTASCATADAEMSLLKWTYLNLDYYGPVLEVWRNNSCFTNFQRELGYRILLKSASLKKEATVNGSFQLNTIVDNVGFAPVYNTKNTFLIFRAVSDGTIYKKALNFDIRKVLPVVDYDLKESVSLSGIPAGNYQLLLKIEDNYDTLSDRPEYSIQLANSNTWESSEGLNDLQHTLTIN
;
A
#
# COMPACT_ATOMS: atom_id res chain seq x y z
N THR A 1 -18.08 -4.05 -8.05
CA THR A 1 -17.63 -4.50 -9.25
C THR A 1 -17.44 -6.01 -9.23
N SER A 2 -18.09 -6.68 -10.16
CA SER A 2 -18.13 -8.15 -10.24
C SER A 2 -16.77 -8.75 -10.63
N GLU A 3 -15.88 -7.94 -11.22
CA GLU A 3 -14.55 -8.33 -11.72
C GLU A 3 -13.41 -7.98 -10.76
N GLY A 4 -13.72 -7.32 -9.64
CA GLY A 4 -12.71 -6.91 -8.67
C GLY A 4 -11.82 -8.08 -8.22
N TYR A 5 -10.50 -7.87 -8.22
CA TYR A 5 -9.46 -8.88 -8.00
C TYR A 5 -9.39 -9.99 -9.06
N GLY A 6 -10.11 -9.87 -10.16
CA GLY A 6 -10.04 -10.82 -11.28
C GLY A 6 -8.72 -10.78 -12.05
N THR A 7 -8.53 -11.75 -12.93
CA THR A 7 -7.31 -11.88 -13.76
C THR A 7 -7.58 -11.65 -15.25
N THR A 8 -8.81 -11.34 -15.61
CA THR A 8 -9.19 -11.00 -16.99
C THR A 8 -8.65 -9.62 -17.37
N ASP A 9 -8.49 -9.36 -18.67
CA ASP A 9 -7.99 -8.06 -19.14
C ASP A 9 -8.87 -6.91 -18.66
N ILE A 10 -10.20 -7.06 -18.68
CA ILE A 10 -11.13 -6.03 -18.22
C ILE A 10 -10.99 -5.73 -16.73
N ALA A 11 -10.62 -6.71 -15.91
CA ALA A 11 -10.38 -6.54 -14.49
C ALA A 11 -9.06 -5.80 -14.18
N ARG A 12 -8.25 -5.48 -15.19
CA ARG A 12 -6.92 -4.89 -15.08
C ARG A 12 -6.78 -3.56 -15.82
N VAL A 13 -7.82 -3.12 -16.51
CA VAL A 13 -7.83 -1.81 -17.21
C VAL A 13 -8.07 -0.70 -16.20
N GLY A 14 -7.08 0.18 -16.05
CA GLY A 14 -7.16 1.35 -15.18
C GLY A 14 -7.73 2.58 -15.90
N PHE A 15 -7.74 3.71 -15.19
CA PHE A 15 -8.23 4.99 -15.69
C PHE A 15 -7.11 6.01 -15.79
N HIS A 16 -7.13 6.82 -16.85
CA HIS A 16 -6.22 7.93 -17.03
C HIS A 16 -7.00 9.22 -17.26
N ASN A 17 -6.59 10.29 -16.57
CA ASN A 17 -7.13 11.63 -16.71
C ASN A 17 -6.09 12.51 -17.39
N ASP A 18 -6.35 12.90 -18.63
CA ASP A 18 -5.42 13.68 -19.45
C ASP A 18 -5.27 15.14 -18.98
N CYS A 19 -6.26 15.68 -18.26
CA CYS A 19 -6.30 17.11 -17.90
C CYS A 19 -6.88 17.34 -16.50
N PHE A 20 -6.25 16.77 -15.50
CA PHE A 20 -6.70 16.80 -14.11
C PHE A 20 -7.00 18.21 -13.59
N LEU A 21 -8.27 18.43 -13.22
CA LEU A 21 -8.79 19.69 -12.65
C LEU A 21 -8.52 20.93 -13.52
N ALA A 22 -8.35 20.76 -14.82
CA ALA A 22 -8.07 21.87 -15.74
C ALA A 22 -9.35 22.58 -16.24
N SER A 23 -10.50 21.91 -16.16
CA SER A 23 -11.83 22.45 -16.45
C SER A 23 -12.88 21.79 -15.57
N THR A 24 -14.15 22.16 -15.71
CA THR A 24 -15.25 21.57 -14.91
C THR A 24 -15.45 20.07 -15.14
N ASN A 25 -15.00 19.56 -16.28
CA ASN A 25 -15.10 18.15 -16.65
C ASN A 25 -13.76 17.58 -17.17
N ASP A 26 -12.66 18.22 -16.78
CA ASP A 26 -11.29 17.83 -17.14
C ASP A 26 -11.11 17.68 -18.67
N TYR A 27 -11.52 18.73 -19.40
CA TYR A 27 -11.52 18.80 -20.88
C TYR A 27 -12.20 17.63 -21.58
N GLY A 28 -13.26 17.10 -20.98
CA GLY A 28 -14.05 16.02 -21.58
C GLY A 28 -13.62 14.61 -21.14
N THR A 29 -12.71 14.50 -20.19
CA THR A 29 -12.45 13.22 -19.51
C THR A 29 -13.75 12.64 -18.95
N TYR A 30 -14.62 13.51 -18.40
CA TYR A 30 -15.94 13.14 -17.89
C TYR A 30 -17.06 13.70 -18.76
N GLN A 31 -18.03 12.87 -19.14
CA GLN A 31 -19.29 13.28 -19.76
C GLN A 31 -20.31 13.68 -18.69
N ASN A 32 -20.41 12.87 -17.65
CA ASN A 32 -21.21 13.15 -16.46
C ASN A 32 -20.32 13.03 -15.21
N VAL A 33 -19.77 14.16 -14.78
CA VAL A 33 -18.78 14.25 -13.70
C VAL A 33 -19.23 13.52 -12.43
N ALA A 34 -20.47 13.71 -11.98
CA ALA A 34 -20.95 13.15 -10.72
C ALA A 34 -21.09 11.62 -10.79
N ILE A 35 -21.65 11.10 -11.89
CA ILE A 35 -21.89 9.67 -12.06
C ILE A 35 -20.54 8.95 -12.28
N GLU A 36 -19.73 9.48 -13.17
CA GLU A 36 -18.48 8.80 -13.58
C GLU A 36 -17.41 8.84 -12.49
N LYS A 37 -17.25 9.95 -11.77
CA LYS A 37 -16.35 9.97 -10.60
C LYS A 37 -16.83 9.05 -9.48
N SER A 38 -18.13 8.97 -9.25
CA SER A 38 -18.69 8.01 -8.30
C SER A 38 -18.39 6.55 -8.70
N TYR A 39 -18.53 6.23 -9.99
CA TYR A 39 -18.19 4.92 -10.53
C TYR A 39 -16.68 4.64 -10.39
N ILE A 40 -15.83 5.55 -10.88
CA ILE A 40 -14.37 5.39 -10.85
C ILE A 40 -13.88 5.25 -9.42
N SER A 41 -14.41 5.99 -8.44
CA SER A 41 -14.00 5.91 -7.05
C SER A 41 -14.16 4.50 -6.45
N GLN A 42 -15.08 3.70 -6.97
CA GLN A 42 -15.30 2.31 -6.57
C GLN A 42 -14.41 1.35 -7.36
N GLU A 43 -14.29 1.55 -8.68
CA GLU A 43 -13.43 0.73 -9.55
C GLU A 43 -11.94 0.91 -9.17
N ALA A 44 -11.53 2.13 -8.79
CA ALA A 44 -10.16 2.44 -8.39
C ALA A 44 -9.71 1.73 -7.09
N LEU A 45 -10.59 1.02 -6.41
CA LEU A 45 -10.20 0.05 -5.36
C LEU A 45 -9.62 -1.24 -5.95
N PHE A 46 -9.70 -1.46 -7.26
CA PHE A 46 -9.27 -2.70 -7.91
C PHE A 46 -8.33 -2.49 -9.08
N VAL A 47 -8.32 -1.28 -9.67
CA VAL A 47 -7.49 -0.92 -10.84
C VAL A 47 -6.84 0.45 -10.64
N PRO A 48 -5.64 0.68 -11.18
CA PRO A 48 -4.94 1.95 -11.00
C PRO A 48 -5.66 3.11 -11.69
N THR A 49 -5.61 4.27 -11.05
CA THR A 49 -6.09 5.56 -11.56
C THR A 49 -4.97 6.57 -11.45
N GLY A 50 -4.86 7.47 -12.40
CA GLY A 50 -3.89 8.54 -12.40
C GLY A 50 -4.06 9.44 -13.60
N GLY A 51 -3.08 10.26 -13.88
CA GLY A 51 -3.17 11.18 -15.03
C GLY A 51 -2.11 12.25 -15.03
N GLU A 52 -2.43 13.36 -15.66
CA GLU A 52 -1.55 14.50 -15.84
C GLU A 52 -2.27 15.84 -15.71
N THR A 53 -1.50 16.94 -15.62
CA THR A 53 -2.04 18.30 -15.51
C THR A 53 -2.06 18.98 -16.88
N CYS A 54 -3.05 19.86 -17.10
CA CYS A 54 -3.19 20.70 -18.29
C CYS A 54 -3.28 22.19 -17.90
N PRO A 55 -3.13 23.12 -18.88
CA PRO A 55 -3.43 24.52 -18.67
C PRO A 55 -4.90 24.70 -18.23
N PRO A 56 -5.19 25.35 -17.08
CA PRO A 56 -6.56 25.60 -16.66
C PRO A 56 -7.29 26.50 -17.65
N SER A 57 -8.53 26.17 -18.01
CA SER A 57 -9.37 26.93 -18.94
C SER A 57 -10.46 27.70 -18.21
N GLY A 58 -10.24 28.98 -17.99
CA GLY A 58 -11.22 29.87 -17.37
C GLY A 58 -11.47 29.64 -15.87
N ILE A 59 -10.68 28.77 -15.25
CA ILE A 59 -10.70 28.51 -13.80
C ILE A 59 -9.29 28.66 -13.24
N PRO A 60 -9.16 29.05 -11.96
CA PRO A 60 -7.86 29.03 -11.29
C PRO A 60 -7.30 27.61 -11.23
N THR A 61 -5.98 27.48 -11.16
CA THR A 61 -5.32 26.21 -10.84
C THR A 61 -5.89 25.63 -9.54
N ALA A 62 -6.17 24.35 -9.53
CA ALA A 62 -6.74 23.66 -8.37
C ALA A 62 -5.88 23.89 -7.12
N SER A 63 -6.53 24.22 -6.02
CA SER A 63 -5.88 24.37 -4.71
C SER A 63 -5.33 23.02 -4.24
N CYS A 64 -4.38 23.06 -3.29
CA CYS A 64 -3.91 21.84 -2.62
C CYS A 64 -5.08 20.99 -2.08
N ALA A 65 -6.02 21.62 -1.39
CA ALA A 65 -7.17 20.92 -0.80
C ALA A 65 -8.07 20.26 -1.86
N THR A 66 -8.30 20.94 -2.99
CA THR A 66 -9.12 20.38 -4.08
C THR A 66 -8.41 19.21 -4.74
N ALA A 67 -7.10 19.36 -5.02
CA ALA A 67 -6.31 18.28 -5.63
C ALA A 67 -6.20 17.05 -4.72
N ASP A 68 -5.95 17.27 -3.43
CA ASP A 68 -5.89 16.24 -2.41
C ASP A 68 -7.22 15.45 -2.33
N ALA A 69 -8.32 16.15 -2.17
CA ALA A 69 -9.65 15.55 -2.08
C ALA A 69 -10.00 14.72 -3.32
N GLU A 70 -9.64 15.20 -4.51
CA GLU A 70 -9.93 14.52 -5.78
C GLU A 70 -9.02 13.29 -5.97
N MET A 71 -7.71 13.40 -5.71
CA MET A 71 -6.77 12.28 -5.76
C MET A 71 -7.16 11.19 -4.76
N SER A 72 -7.56 11.57 -3.55
CA SER A 72 -8.04 10.66 -2.52
C SER A 72 -9.35 9.98 -2.92
N LEU A 73 -10.32 10.74 -3.46
CA LEU A 73 -11.59 10.18 -3.94
C LEU A 73 -11.38 9.12 -5.01
N LEU A 74 -10.56 9.42 -6.01
CA LEU A 74 -10.32 8.58 -7.19
C LEU A 74 -9.16 7.61 -7.01
N LYS A 75 -8.59 7.49 -5.79
CA LYS A 75 -7.53 6.53 -5.46
C LYS A 75 -6.31 6.63 -6.39
N TRP A 76 -5.81 7.84 -6.58
CA TRP A 76 -4.72 8.09 -7.52
C TRP A 76 -3.45 7.32 -7.18
N THR A 77 -2.90 6.66 -8.19
CA THR A 77 -1.72 5.81 -8.08
C THR A 77 -0.45 6.53 -8.56
N TYR A 78 -0.60 7.37 -9.57
CA TYR A 78 0.51 8.09 -10.21
C TYR A 78 0.06 9.45 -10.74
N LEU A 79 1.05 10.34 -10.92
CA LEU A 79 0.90 11.64 -11.57
C LEU A 79 2.06 11.83 -12.55
N ASN A 80 1.75 12.06 -13.84
CA ASN A 80 2.75 12.42 -14.82
C ASN A 80 3.26 13.84 -14.54
N LEU A 81 4.59 14.00 -14.46
CA LEU A 81 5.24 15.27 -14.12
C LEU A 81 5.73 16.07 -15.33
N ASP A 82 5.65 15.50 -16.54
CA ASP A 82 6.29 16.06 -17.72
C ASP A 82 5.35 16.84 -18.65
N TYR A 83 4.04 16.93 -18.32
CA TYR A 83 3.09 17.58 -19.22
C TYR A 83 2.93 19.09 -18.94
N TYR A 84 2.27 19.50 -17.88
CA TYR A 84 2.06 20.92 -17.61
C TYR A 84 2.62 21.37 -16.24
N GLY A 85 3.90 21.75 -16.24
CA GLY A 85 4.65 22.15 -15.05
C GLY A 85 4.05 23.28 -14.20
N PRO A 86 3.42 24.35 -14.76
CA PRO A 86 2.93 25.46 -13.94
C PRO A 86 1.92 25.07 -12.85
N VAL A 87 1.08 24.06 -13.05
CA VAL A 87 0.19 23.54 -12.00
C VAL A 87 1.00 22.88 -10.89
N LEU A 88 2.00 22.08 -11.26
CA LEU A 88 2.87 21.40 -10.30
C LEU A 88 3.67 22.41 -9.46
N GLU A 89 4.12 23.52 -10.07
CA GLU A 89 4.80 24.60 -9.35
C GLU A 89 3.87 25.31 -8.33
N VAL A 90 2.59 25.49 -8.65
CA VAL A 90 1.62 26.02 -7.67
C VAL A 90 1.55 25.09 -6.45
N TRP A 91 1.48 23.77 -6.65
CA TRP A 91 1.44 22.81 -5.55
C TRP A 91 2.77 22.72 -4.77
N ARG A 92 3.93 22.86 -5.44
CA ARG A 92 5.25 22.96 -4.79
C ARG A 92 5.34 24.20 -3.91
N ASN A 93 4.94 25.36 -4.44
CA ASN A 93 4.98 26.64 -3.74
C ASN A 93 4.01 26.69 -2.54
N ASN A 94 2.93 25.91 -2.57
CA ASN A 94 1.98 25.78 -1.47
C ASN A 94 2.29 24.56 -0.56
N SER A 95 3.45 23.93 -0.71
CA SER A 95 3.97 22.84 0.14
C SER A 95 3.14 21.54 0.16
N CYS A 96 2.17 21.36 -0.76
CA CYS A 96 1.37 20.14 -0.80
C CYS A 96 1.93 19.07 -1.75
N PHE A 97 2.80 19.44 -2.69
CA PHE A 97 3.36 18.50 -3.66
C PHE A 97 4.08 17.31 -2.99
N THR A 98 4.82 17.57 -1.91
CA THR A 98 5.52 16.51 -1.16
C THR A 98 4.53 15.53 -0.50
N ASN A 99 3.35 16.00 -0.08
CA ASN A 99 2.32 15.13 0.45
C ASN A 99 1.76 14.24 -0.66
N PHE A 100 1.45 14.80 -1.84
CA PHE A 100 1.00 14.02 -3.00
C PHE A 100 2.02 12.93 -3.38
N GLN A 101 3.33 13.25 -3.38
CA GLN A 101 4.38 12.27 -3.63
C GLN A 101 4.40 11.10 -2.64
N ARG A 102 3.96 11.34 -1.39
CA ARG A 102 3.90 10.30 -0.35
C ARG A 102 2.62 9.47 -0.42
N GLU A 103 1.53 10.08 -0.90
CA GLU A 103 0.19 9.50 -0.82
C GLU A 103 -0.26 8.89 -2.14
N LEU A 104 0.35 9.25 -3.26
CA LEU A 104 0.13 8.56 -4.55
C LEU A 104 0.46 7.08 -4.44
N GLY A 105 -0.47 6.23 -4.87
CA GLY A 105 -0.40 4.79 -4.68
C GLY A 105 -0.72 4.38 -3.25
N TYR A 106 -0.14 3.26 -2.81
CA TYR A 106 -0.32 2.75 -1.45
C TYR A 106 0.80 3.22 -0.52
N ARG A 107 0.47 3.34 0.77
CA ARG A 107 1.43 3.61 1.83
C ARG A 107 1.03 2.85 3.08
N ILE A 108 1.51 1.63 3.19
CA ILE A 108 1.11 0.69 4.26
C ILE A 108 1.84 1.02 5.56
N LEU A 109 1.08 1.14 6.64
CA LEU A 109 1.55 1.46 7.98
C LEU A 109 1.11 0.36 8.97
N LEU A 110 2.04 -0.16 9.76
CA LEU A 110 1.70 -0.93 10.96
C LEU A 110 1.31 0.05 12.08
N LYS A 111 0.00 0.21 12.31
CA LYS A 111 -0.55 1.21 13.23
C LYS A 111 -0.39 0.80 14.69
N SER A 112 -0.61 -0.49 14.98
CA SER A 112 -0.41 -1.05 16.30
C SER A 112 -0.17 -2.56 16.24
N ALA A 113 0.49 -3.10 17.27
CA ALA A 113 0.69 -4.52 17.45
C ALA A 113 0.53 -4.90 18.94
N SER A 114 -0.18 -5.99 19.21
CA SER A 114 -0.29 -6.59 20.53
C SER A 114 0.23 -8.02 20.47
N LEU A 115 1.51 -8.20 20.81
CA LEU A 115 2.25 -9.43 20.63
C LEU A 115 2.72 -9.97 21.98
N LYS A 116 2.54 -11.28 22.21
CA LYS A 116 3.09 -11.95 23.41
C LYS A 116 4.60 -12.05 23.28
N LYS A 117 5.30 -11.98 24.42
CA LYS A 117 6.76 -12.13 24.48
C LYS A 117 7.21 -13.57 24.60
N GLU A 118 6.31 -14.49 24.90
CA GLU A 118 6.61 -15.91 25.12
C GLU A 118 5.61 -16.81 24.39
N ALA A 119 6.08 -17.95 23.93
CA ALA A 119 5.28 -19.00 23.33
C ALA A 119 5.91 -20.38 23.62
N THR A 120 5.12 -21.45 23.44
CA THR A 120 5.58 -22.83 23.64
C THR A 120 6.02 -23.45 22.33
N VAL A 121 7.13 -24.23 22.34
CA VAL A 121 7.58 -25.04 21.21
C VAL A 121 6.43 -25.89 20.67
N ASN A 122 6.32 -25.96 19.34
CA ASN A 122 5.24 -26.62 18.60
C ASN A 122 3.82 -26.09 18.91
N GLY A 123 3.71 -24.98 19.66
CA GLY A 123 2.45 -24.29 19.90
C GLY A 123 2.05 -23.35 18.76
N SER A 124 1.37 -22.27 19.10
CA SER A 124 1.01 -21.20 18.16
C SER A 124 1.33 -19.83 18.74
N PHE A 125 1.63 -18.89 17.84
CA PHE A 125 1.81 -17.49 18.12
C PHE A 125 0.63 -16.68 17.57
N GLN A 126 0.04 -15.81 18.37
CA GLN A 126 -1.05 -14.93 17.91
C GLN A 126 -0.47 -13.63 17.41
N LEU A 127 -0.56 -13.43 16.10
CA LEU A 127 -0.27 -12.15 15.44
C LEU A 127 -1.54 -11.28 15.53
N ASN A 128 -1.51 -10.24 16.37
CA ASN A 128 -2.60 -9.30 16.51
C ASN A 128 -2.09 -7.90 16.20
N THR A 129 -2.42 -7.40 15.01
CA THR A 129 -1.95 -6.11 14.53
C THR A 129 -3.06 -5.36 13.84
N ILE A 130 -2.97 -4.03 13.86
CA ILE A 130 -3.78 -3.14 13.02
C ILE A 130 -2.87 -2.58 11.95
N VAL A 131 -3.24 -2.80 10.70
CA VAL A 131 -2.57 -2.29 9.51
C VAL A 131 -3.44 -1.22 8.88
N ASP A 132 -2.84 -0.12 8.47
CA ASP A 132 -3.51 1.00 7.83
C ASP A 132 -2.86 1.29 6.47
N ASN A 133 -3.61 1.89 5.56
CA ASN A 133 -3.10 2.40 4.31
C ASN A 133 -3.32 3.92 4.26
N VAL A 134 -2.25 4.66 4.51
CA VAL A 134 -2.25 6.12 4.52
C VAL A 134 -1.89 6.72 3.15
N GLY A 135 -1.91 5.92 2.09
CA GLY A 135 -1.85 6.36 0.71
C GLY A 135 -3.23 6.50 0.08
N PHE A 136 -3.31 7.06 -1.12
CA PHE A 136 -4.58 7.25 -1.82
C PHE A 136 -5.17 5.96 -2.39
N ALA A 137 -4.33 4.99 -2.76
CA ALA A 137 -4.74 3.79 -3.48
C ALA A 137 -4.38 2.48 -2.74
N PRO A 138 -5.11 1.38 -2.98
CA PRO A 138 -4.72 0.08 -2.44
C PRO A 138 -3.56 -0.54 -3.23
N VAL A 139 -3.02 -1.64 -2.73
CA VAL A 139 -2.15 -2.54 -3.50
C VAL A 139 -3.01 -3.31 -4.49
N TYR A 140 -2.63 -3.36 -5.77
CA TYR A 140 -3.43 -4.03 -6.82
C TYR A 140 -2.97 -5.46 -7.11
N ASN A 141 -1.66 -5.71 -7.02
CA ASN A 141 -1.10 -7.02 -7.32
C ASN A 141 -1.08 -7.91 -6.06
N THR A 142 -1.31 -9.19 -6.26
CA THR A 142 -1.16 -10.19 -5.21
C THR A 142 0.27 -10.22 -4.69
N LYS A 143 0.42 -10.34 -3.38
CA LYS A 143 1.71 -10.50 -2.71
C LYS A 143 1.64 -11.70 -1.77
N ASN A 144 2.76 -12.41 -1.63
CA ASN A 144 2.90 -13.41 -0.58
C ASN A 144 3.35 -12.74 0.71
N THR A 145 2.72 -13.10 1.81
CA THR A 145 3.00 -12.49 3.12
C THR A 145 3.47 -13.54 4.12
N PHE A 146 4.49 -13.20 4.90
CA PHE A 146 5.10 -14.11 5.85
C PHE A 146 5.46 -13.40 7.15
N LEU A 147 5.23 -14.11 8.26
CA LEU A 147 5.90 -13.81 9.52
C LEU A 147 7.24 -14.53 9.55
N ILE A 148 8.30 -13.79 9.78
CA ILE A 148 9.68 -14.27 9.86
C ILE A 148 10.09 -14.32 11.32
N PHE A 149 10.66 -15.45 11.72
CA PHE A 149 11.31 -15.66 13.01
C PHE A 149 12.81 -15.77 12.74
N ARG A 150 13.57 -14.76 13.08
CA ARG A 150 15.04 -14.75 12.96
C ARG A 150 15.64 -15.07 14.31
N ALA A 151 16.34 -16.20 14.42
CA ALA A 151 17.02 -16.60 15.64
C ALA A 151 18.07 -15.56 16.05
N VAL A 152 18.01 -15.09 17.31
CA VAL A 152 18.95 -14.09 17.83
C VAL A 152 20.36 -14.68 17.99
N SER A 153 20.47 -16.02 18.14
CA SER A 153 21.74 -16.73 18.37
C SER A 153 22.65 -16.76 17.16
N ASP A 154 22.09 -16.99 15.96
CA ASP A 154 22.88 -17.28 14.75
C ASP A 154 22.28 -16.69 13.46
N GLY A 155 21.16 -15.98 13.55
CA GLY A 155 20.48 -15.38 12.40
C GLY A 155 19.66 -16.38 11.56
N THR A 156 19.52 -17.64 11.96
CA THR A 156 18.70 -18.62 11.24
C THR A 156 17.27 -18.12 11.08
N ILE A 157 16.73 -18.22 9.86
CA ILE A 157 15.40 -17.73 9.50
C ILE A 157 14.40 -18.88 9.38
N TYR A 158 13.26 -18.72 10.05
CA TYR A 158 12.09 -19.58 9.90
C TYR A 158 10.95 -18.73 9.32
N LYS A 159 10.45 -19.11 8.14
CA LYS A 159 9.43 -18.39 7.37
C LYS A 159 8.08 -19.08 7.53
N LYS A 160 7.06 -18.35 7.98
CA LYS A 160 5.68 -18.84 8.16
C LYS A 160 4.73 -18.01 7.31
N ALA A 161 4.03 -18.68 6.38
CA ALA A 161 3.05 -18.02 5.53
C ALA A 161 1.88 -17.47 6.36
N LEU A 162 1.41 -16.28 6.01
CA LEU A 162 0.22 -15.65 6.53
C LEU A 162 -0.90 -15.70 5.49
N ASN A 163 -2.13 -15.90 5.95
CA ASN A 163 -3.31 -15.78 5.12
C ASN A 163 -3.80 -14.32 5.08
N PHE A 164 -2.89 -13.44 4.67
CA PHE A 164 -3.09 -11.99 4.64
C PHE A 164 -3.02 -11.47 3.20
N ASP A 165 -4.15 -11.01 2.68
CA ASP A 165 -4.23 -10.38 1.37
C ASP A 165 -4.06 -8.86 1.52
N ILE A 166 -2.86 -8.36 1.22
CA ILE A 166 -2.50 -6.94 1.32
C ILE A 166 -3.39 -6.02 0.46
N ARG A 167 -4.02 -6.53 -0.60
CA ARG A 167 -4.93 -5.77 -1.45
C ARG A 167 -6.20 -5.32 -0.71
N LYS A 168 -6.50 -5.96 0.41
CA LYS A 168 -7.66 -5.65 1.27
C LYS A 168 -7.37 -4.58 2.32
N VAL A 169 -6.13 -4.10 2.40
CA VAL A 169 -5.78 -2.94 3.22
C VAL A 169 -6.12 -1.69 2.41
N LEU A 170 -7.38 -1.28 2.51
CA LEU A 170 -7.92 -0.16 1.74
C LEU A 170 -7.55 1.18 2.39
N PRO A 171 -7.43 2.27 1.59
CA PRO A 171 -7.22 3.60 2.14
C PRO A 171 -8.28 3.99 3.16
N VAL A 172 -7.88 4.69 4.22
CA VAL A 172 -8.70 5.25 5.31
C VAL A 172 -9.52 4.24 6.12
N VAL A 173 -9.19 2.94 6.01
CA VAL A 173 -9.88 1.86 6.74
C VAL A 173 -8.85 0.99 7.44
N ASP A 174 -8.91 0.95 8.76
CA ASP A 174 -8.07 0.05 9.57
C ASP A 174 -8.35 -1.42 9.22
N TYR A 175 -7.29 -2.18 8.99
CA TYR A 175 -7.37 -3.61 8.74
C TYR A 175 -6.86 -4.39 9.96
N ASP A 176 -7.74 -5.18 10.57
CA ASP A 176 -7.40 -6.10 11.66
C ASP A 176 -6.69 -7.35 11.10
N LEU A 177 -5.36 -7.39 11.20
CA LEU A 177 -4.61 -8.60 10.90
C LEU A 177 -4.47 -9.44 12.17
N LYS A 178 -5.33 -10.45 12.27
CA LYS A 178 -5.37 -11.40 13.41
C LYS A 178 -5.20 -12.81 12.88
N GLU A 179 -4.09 -13.44 13.24
CA GLU A 179 -3.76 -14.79 12.75
C GLU A 179 -3.05 -15.63 13.79
N SER A 180 -3.37 -16.93 13.83
CA SER A 180 -2.70 -17.91 14.65
C SER A 180 -1.62 -18.62 13.83
N VAL A 181 -0.37 -18.30 14.09
CA VAL A 181 0.80 -18.82 13.35
C VAL A 181 1.36 -20.04 14.06
N SER A 182 1.44 -21.18 13.37
CA SER A 182 2.03 -22.42 13.92
C SER A 182 3.53 -22.27 14.13
N LEU A 183 4.02 -22.63 15.31
CA LEU A 183 5.43 -22.68 15.66
C LEU A 183 6.08 -24.06 15.40
N SER A 184 5.37 -24.99 14.76
CA SER A 184 5.93 -26.30 14.39
C SER A 184 7.20 -26.13 13.56
N GLY A 185 8.28 -26.83 13.96
CA GLY A 185 9.58 -26.78 13.28
C GLY A 185 10.43 -25.56 13.65
N ILE A 186 10.01 -24.72 14.61
CA ILE A 186 10.83 -23.66 15.18
C ILE A 186 11.31 -24.14 16.56
N PRO A 187 12.65 -24.29 16.78
CA PRO A 187 13.20 -24.72 18.05
C PRO A 187 12.95 -23.72 19.20
N ALA A 188 13.22 -24.16 20.43
CA ALA A 188 13.29 -23.25 21.57
C ALA A 188 14.41 -22.23 21.37
N GLY A 189 14.16 -20.96 21.74
CA GLY A 189 15.12 -19.87 21.58
C GLY A 189 14.48 -18.50 21.56
N ASN A 190 15.31 -17.48 21.34
CA ASN A 190 14.87 -16.09 21.19
C ASN A 190 14.86 -15.69 19.71
N TYR A 191 13.77 -15.06 19.27
CA TYR A 191 13.55 -14.73 17.88
C TYR A 191 13.12 -13.27 17.71
N GLN A 192 13.80 -12.56 16.84
CA GLN A 192 13.31 -11.29 16.30
C GLN A 192 12.18 -11.58 15.32
N LEU A 193 11.07 -10.86 15.43
CA LEU A 193 9.93 -11.00 14.51
C LEU A 193 9.97 -9.93 13.42
N LEU A 194 9.83 -10.38 12.16
CA LEU A 194 9.79 -9.49 11.00
C LEU A 194 8.62 -9.88 10.09
N LEU A 195 8.12 -8.90 9.33
CA LEU A 195 7.09 -9.12 8.32
C LEU A 195 7.73 -9.04 6.93
N LYS A 196 7.51 -10.04 6.08
CA LYS A 196 7.87 -10.01 4.67
C LYS A 196 6.61 -9.97 3.82
N ILE A 197 6.55 -9.02 2.88
CA ILE A 197 5.47 -8.88 1.91
C ILE A 197 6.15 -8.86 0.54
N GLU A 198 6.37 -10.06 -0.02
CA GLU A 198 7.16 -10.24 -1.24
C GLU A 198 6.28 -10.38 -2.48
N ASP A 199 6.88 -10.22 -3.66
CA ASP A 199 6.18 -10.50 -4.91
C ASP A 199 5.81 -11.99 -5.00
N ASN A 200 4.67 -12.28 -5.63
CA ASN A 200 4.19 -13.66 -5.78
C ASN A 200 4.81 -14.41 -6.96
N TYR A 201 5.62 -13.76 -7.80
CA TYR A 201 6.36 -14.40 -8.88
C TYR A 201 7.73 -14.90 -8.38
N ASP A 202 8.03 -16.15 -8.63
CA ASP A 202 9.27 -16.82 -8.15
C ASP A 202 10.55 -16.05 -8.56
N THR A 203 10.55 -15.42 -9.73
CA THR A 203 11.70 -14.64 -10.22
C THR A 203 11.89 -13.29 -9.50
N LEU A 204 10.90 -12.84 -8.72
CA LEU A 204 10.87 -11.54 -8.04
C LEU A 204 10.78 -11.67 -6.51
N SER A 205 10.34 -12.82 -6.00
CA SER A 205 10.06 -13.04 -4.57
C SER A 205 11.29 -12.87 -3.67
N ASP A 206 12.48 -13.24 -4.15
CA ASP A 206 13.73 -13.11 -3.41
C ASP A 206 14.43 -11.74 -3.61
N ARG A 207 13.83 -10.86 -4.39
CA ARG A 207 14.38 -9.54 -4.68
C ARG A 207 13.79 -8.49 -3.73
N PRO A 208 14.60 -7.91 -2.83
CA PRO A 208 14.12 -6.97 -1.81
C PRO A 208 13.36 -5.76 -2.37
N GLU A 209 13.78 -5.27 -3.54
CA GLU A 209 13.18 -4.11 -4.22
C GLU A 209 11.73 -4.35 -4.70
N TYR A 210 11.26 -5.61 -4.73
CA TYR A 210 9.87 -5.98 -5.04
C TYR A 210 9.05 -6.32 -3.78
N SER A 211 9.68 -6.24 -2.61
CA SER A 211 8.98 -6.36 -1.32
C SER A 211 8.38 -5.03 -0.90
N ILE A 212 7.25 -5.06 -0.20
CA ILE A 212 6.61 -3.85 0.33
C ILE A 212 7.31 -3.44 1.62
N GLN A 213 7.85 -2.22 1.61
CA GLN A 213 8.32 -1.52 2.79
C GLN A 213 7.12 -0.89 3.52
N LEU A 214 7.02 -1.11 4.84
CA LEU A 214 6.08 -0.37 5.68
C LEU A 214 6.52 1.09 5.85
N ALA A 215 5.56 1.99 6.01
CA ALA A 215 5.83 3.42 6.22
C ALA A 215 6.36 3.75 7.63
N ASN A 216 6.52 2.74 8.48
CA ASN A 216 7.08 2.89 9.81
C ASN A 216 8.57 3.25 9.76
N SER A 217 9.00 4.14 10.65
CA SER A 217 10.40 4.54 10.74
C SER A 217 11.26 3.45 11.38
N ASN A 218 12.49 3.27 10.87
CA ASN A 218 13.50 2.37 11.41
C ASN A 218 13.09 0.89 11.48
N THR A 219 12.22 0.45 10.56
CA THR A 219 11.76 -0.95 10.49
C THR A 219 12.28 -1.67 9.25
N TRP A 220 12.68 -0.95 8.21
CA TRP A 220 13.02 -1.53 6.92
C TRP A 220 14.46 -2.01 6.82
N GLU A 221 14.64 -3.26 6.47
CA GLU A 221 15.92 -3.90 6.15
C GLU A 221 16.03 -4.08 4.62
N SER A 222 16.65 -3.11 3.97
CA SER A 222 16.68 -3.01 2.51
C SER A 222 17.43 -4.15 1.81
N SER A 223 18.41 -4.78 2.48
CA SER A 223 19.17 -5.90 1.92
C SER A 223 18.36 -7.21 1.81
N GLU A 224 17.32 -7.35 2.63
CA GLU A 224 16.53 -8.59 2.72
C GLU A 224 15.04 -8.38 2.37
N GLY A 225 14.61 -7.12 2.26
CA GLY A 225 13.20 -6.78 2.00
C GLY A 225 12.29 -7.14 3.17
N LEU A 226 12.77 -6.94 4.41
CA LEU A 226 12.08 -7.28 5.63
C LEU A 226 11.67 -6.03 6.42
N ASN A 227 10.55 -6.13 7.12
CA ASN A 227 10.06 -5.10 8.04
C ASN A 227 10.18 -5.61 9.48
N ASP A 228 11.11 -5.05 10.26
CA ASP A 228 11.29 -5.40 11.66
C ASP A 228 10.09 -4.91 12.49
N LEU A 229 9.41 -5.84 13.17
CA LEU A 229 8.30 -5.52 14.06
C LEU A 229 8.77 -4.99 15.42
N GLN A 230 10.08 -4.85 15.63
CA GLN A 230 10.71 -4.40 16.87
C GLN A 230 10.24 -5.22 18.08
N HIS A 231 10.05 -6.53 17.88
CA HIS A 231 9.57 -7.45 18.89
C HIS A 231 10.46 -8.69 18.95
N THR A 232 10.81 -9.09 20.17
CA THR A 232 11.51 -10.36 20.44
C THR A 232 10.55 -11.34 21.10
N LEU A 233 10.44 -12.54 20.55
CA LEU A 233 9.67 -13.66 21.06
C LEU A 233 10.63 -14.72 21.65
N THR A 234 10.36 -15.16 22.86
CA THR A 234 10.99 -16.34 23.46
C THR A 234 10.11 -17.56 23.25
N ILE A 235 10.64 -18.62 22.66
CA ILE A 235 9.97 -19.91 22.51
C ILE A 235 10.59 -20.89 23.51
N ASN A 236 9.77 -21.41 24.44
CA ASN A 236 10.17 -22.32 25.53
C ASN A 236 9.64 -23.74 25.33
#